data_af078e64b512b95ea67cb254f9f511ab
#
_entry.id   af078e64b512b95ea67cb254f9f511ab
#
_cell.length_a   1.000
_cell.length_b   1.000
_cell.length_c   1.000
_cell.angle_alpha   90.00
_cell.angle_beta   90.00
_cell.angle_gamma   90.00
#
_symmetry.space_group_name_H-M   'P 1'
#
loop_
_entity.id
_entity.type
_entity.pdbx_description
1 polymer ?
#
loop_
_entity_poly.entity_id
_entity_poly.type
_entity_poly.pdbx_seq_one_letter_code
_entity_poly.pdbx_strand_id
1 'polypeptide(L)'
;ILYSGMLFNLCPGLDEHYTTQTFGRVCTAQPAVHMKNVNPDERSWCREHLWQNVRHPYYSMLERGETEPLRTLFRYYSRFQEINRFRAMRYYHAEGQHNTEMTLSCGLQSPEIYGTNRVNVPDGYAENRWGGAVDISPGLELSGLMLDYYFFTGDQAFLTATLLPYYYDLLRYIETRFPNIESGKMQIGPLNCIETYRDTINPIPIIAGLHSTIQRVLSIRALPERQRLYYLQYQKKLPPIPCNEDTLLPAEAFQEERYNVEVPELYAIYPFRNYTQNKPNLELAKRTYSLRTKEYGIDQPFQIGLTPKAPSYSGWQSTGVVAALLGLEEDAAEILRRNCALQNPGTRFPGMWGPIYDAVPDTDHGANILNQLQKMVMQVEGRTIFICPAFPKKWNVAFKLFVDAETIMEVKCENGNFSDIRQIGLDGKVVDRY
;
A
#
# COMPACT_ATOMS: atom_id res chain seq x y z
N ILE A 1 -16.96 -5.65 14.79
CA ILE A 1 -17.19 -6.66 13.70
C ILE A 1 -16.01 -6.61 12.73
N LEU A 2 -15.67 -5.44 12.14
CA LEU A 2 -14.53 -5.31 11.22
C LEU A 2 -13.21 -5.77 11.85
N TYR A 3 -12.92 -5.31 13.06
CA TYR A 3 -11.73 -5.71 13.80
C TYR A 3 -11.68 -7.22 14.07
N SER A 4 -12.79 -7.81 14.52
CA SER A 4 -12.87 -9.26 14.76
C SER A 4 -12.69 -10.08 13.48
N GLY A 5 -13.25 -9.60 12.37
CA GLY A 5 -13.05 -10.22 11.06
C GLY A 5 -11.59 -10.14 10.59
N MET A 6 -10.95 -9.00 10.78
CA MET A 6 -9.53 -8.83 10.47
C MET A 6 -8.65 -9.73 11.33
N LEU A 7 -8.86 -9.79 12.65
CA LEU A 7 -8.12 -10.69 13.54
C LEU A 7 -8.30 -12.14 13.13
N PHE A 8 -9.52 -12.57 12.84
CA PHE A 8 -9.78 -13.93 12.40
C PHE A 8 -9.04 -14.29 11.12
N ASN A 9 -8.98 -13.37 10.15
CA ASN A 9 -8.25 -13.57 8.90
C ASN A 9 -6.74 -13.45 9.06
N LEU A 10 -6.26 -12.70 10.07
CA LEU A 10 -4.84 -12.56 10.37
C LEU A 10 -4.30 -13.69 11.25
N CYS A 11 -5.14 -14.35 12.07
CA CYS A 11 -4.72 -15.46 12.91
C CYS A 11 -3.88 -16.52 12.18
N PRO A 12 -4.22 -16.95 10.95
CA PRO A 12 -3.36 -17.85 10.18
C PRO A 12 -2.02 -17.25 9.76
N GLY A 13 -1.89 -15.93 9.77
CA GLY A 13 -0.66 -15.21 9.46
C GLY A 13 0.19 -14.86 10.68
N LEU A 14 -0.21 -15.26 11.88
CA LEU A 14 0.54 -15.03 13.11
C LEU A 14 1.57 -16.13 13.40
N ASP A 15 1.63 -17.20 12.63
CA ASP A 15 2.70 -18.16 12.74
C ASP A 15 4.04 -17.57 12.23
N GLU A 16 5.14 -18.19 12.57
CA GLU A 16 6.48 -17.68 12.23
C GLU A 16 6.79 -17.73 10.73
N HIS A 17 5.97 -18.38 9.92
CA HIS A 17 6.32 -18.75 8.57
C HIS A 17 5.45 -18.09 7.48
N TYR A 18 4.20 -17.76 7.78
CA TYR A 18 3.25 -17.32 6.76
C TYR A 18 2.56 -16.01 7.11
N THR A 19 2.43 -15.14 6.14
CA THR A 19 1.59 -13.95 6.19
C THR A 19 0.18 -14.25 5.66
N THR A 20 -0.72 -13.28 5.71
CA THR A 20 -2.05 -13.41 5.09
C THR A 20 -1.91 -13.62 3.58
N GLN A 21 -2.74 -14.48 3.02
CA GLN A 21 -2.93 -14.56 1.58
C GLN A 21 -3.90 -13.47 1.12
N THR A 22 -3.93 -13.25 -0.18
CA THR A 22 -4.92 -12.39 -0.83
C THR A 22 -6.32 -12.72 -0.32
N PHE A 23 -7.08 -11.71 0.06
CA PHE A 23 -8.42 -11.80 0.66
C PHE A 23 -8.52 -12.59 1.98
N GLY A 24 -7.40 -12.96 2.61
CA GLY A 24 -7.39 -13.80 3.81
C GLY A 24 -7.48 -15.30 3.51
N ARG A 25 -7.42 -16.14 4.56
CA ARG A 25 -7.38 -17.62 4.44
C ARG A 25 -8.71 -18.32 4.64
N VAL A 26 -9.84 -17.62 4.61
CA VAL A 26 -11.14 -18.26 4.81
C VAL A 26 -11.57 -19.00 3.56
N CYS A 27 -11.70 -20.31 3.65
CA CYS A 27 -11.94 -21.19 2.52
C CYS A 27 -13.42 -21.33 2.11
N THR A 28 -14.36 -20.81 2.89
CA THR A 28 -15.81 -20.89 2.61
C THR A 28 -16.32 -19.71 1.79
N ALA A 29 -15.54 -19.26 0.84
CA ALA A 29 -15.89 -18.13 0.01
C ALA A 29 -17.07 -18.44 -0.91
N GLN A 30 -18.07 -17.57 -0.94
CA GLN A 30 -18.97 -17.53 -2.08
C GLN A 30 -18.18 -17.06 -3.31
N PRO A 31 -18.54 -17.53 -4.51
CA PRO A 31 -17.88 -17.06 -5.72
C PRO A 31 -18.00 -15.54 -5.82
N ALA A 32 -16.96 -14.88 -6.30
CA ALA A 32 -17.05 -13.50 -6.70
C ALA A 32 -18.24 -13.32 -7.68
N VAL A 33 -18.85 -12.15 -7.69
CA VAL A 33 -20.08 -11.86 -8.46
C VAL A 33 -19.99 -12.29 -9.93
N HIS A 34 -18.79 -12.31 -10.49
CA HIS A 34 -18.50 -12.74 -11.86
C HIS A 34 -18.16 -14.23 -12.02
N MET A 35 -17.95 -14.97 -10.93
CA MET A 35 -17.62 -16.40 -10.98
C MET A 35 -18.83 -17.25 -10.69
N LYS A 36 -19.44 -17.82 -11.72
CA LYS A 36 -20.56 -18.76 -11.61
C LYS A 36 -20.03 -20.17 -11.36
N ASN A 37 -20.65 -20.91 -10.43
CA ASN A 37 -20.43 -22.34 -10.17
C ASN A 37 -19.06 -22.69 -9.55
N VAL A 38 -18.56 -21.89 -8.63
CA VAL A 38 -17.33 -22.22 -7.89
C VAL A 38 -17.69 -23.03 -6.65
N ASN A 39 -16.92 -24.09 -6.40
CA ASN A 39 -16.99 -24.83 -5.15
C ASN A 39 -16.64 -23.88 -3.97
N PRO A 40 -17.46 -23.82 -2.91
CA PRO A 40 -17.17 -22.96 -1.76
C PRO A 40 -15.86 -23.27 -1.04
N ASP A 41 -15.31 -24.46 -1.27
CA ASP A 41 -14.01 -24.88 -0.72
C ASP A 41 -12.83 -24.62 -1.68
N GLU A 42 -13.10 -24.06 -2.86
CA GLU A 42 -12.10 -23.75 -3.87
C GLU A 42 -12.01 -22.24 -4.11
N ARG A 43 -10.81 -21.69 -3.96
CA ARG A 43 -10.44 -20.37 -4.47
C ARG A 43 -9.92 -20.52 -5.88
N SER A 44 -10.73 -20.13 -6.84
CA SER A 44 -10.34 -20.12 -8.27
C SER A 44 -9.47 -18.90 -8.63
N TRP A 45 -9.47 -17.87 -7.78
CA TRP A 45 -8.73 -16.62 -7.96
C TRP A 45 -7.85 -16.34 -6.75
N CYS A 46 -6.66 -15.76 -7.01
CA CYS A 46 -5.75 -15.26 -5.98
C CYS A 46 -5.31 -16.32 -4.95
N ARG A 47 -4.65 -17.36 -5.43
CA ARG A 47 -3.94 -18.36 -4.59
C ARG A 47 -2.65 -17.80 -4.00
N GLU A 48 -2.22 -16.68 -4.53
CA GLU A 48 -0.98 -15.97 -4.27
C GLU A 48 -1.12 -14.99 -3.11
N HIS A 49 0.01 -14.44 -2.67
CA HIS A 49 0.09 -13.22 -1.92
C HIS A 49 0.18 -12.07 -2.94
N LEU A 50 -0.97 -11.55 -3.35
CA LEU A 50 -1.08 -10.39 -4.23
C LEU A 50 -0.91 -9.13 -3.39
N TRP A 51 0.17 -8.39 -3.59
CA TRP A 51 0.52 -7.26 -2.74
C TRP A 51 -0.57 -6.18 -2.70
N GLN A 52 -1.18 -5.90 -3.83
CA GLN A 52 -2.27 -4.94 -3.97
C GLN A 52 -3.38 -5.14 -2.90
N ASN A 53 -3.63 -6.37 -2.51
CA ASN A 53 -4.65 -6.77 -1.54
C ASN A 53 -4.05 -7.05 -0.16
N VAL A 54 -2.98 -7.82 -0.08
CA VAL A 54 -2.36 -8.31 1.17
C VAL A 54 -1.91 -7.16 2.08
N ARG A 55 -1.49 -6.03 1.53
CA ARG A 55 -0.93 -4.88 2.25
C ARG A 55 -1.92 -4.18 3.19
N HIS A 56 -3.20 -4.12 2.83
CA HIS A 56 -4.18 -3.27 3.50
C HIS A 56 -4.35 -3.51 5.00
N PRO A 57 -4.44 -4.74 5.51
CA PRO A 57 -4.55 -5.00 6.94
C PRO A 57 -3.37 -4.48 7.75
N TYR A 58 -2.17 -4.41 7.16
CA TYR A 58 -0.94 -4.08 7.88
C TYR A 58 -0.75 -2.58 8.12
N TYR A 59 -1.33 -1.73 7.27
CA TYR A 59 -1.14 -0.28 7.39
C TYR A 59 -1.74 0.35 8.65
N SER A 60 -2.74 -0.29 9.27
CA SER A 60 -3.38 0.21 10.50
C SER A 60 -2.81 -0.39 11.78
N MET A 61 -1.84 -1.32 11.69
CA MET A 61 -1.42 -2.12 12.83
C MET A 61 -0.57 -1.34 13.83
N LEU A 62 0.31 -0.47 13.35
CA LEU A 62 1.21 0.28 14.23
C LEU A 62 0.44 1.18 15.19
N GLU A 63 -0.53 1.94 14.71
CA GLU A 63 -1.34 2.81 15.56
C GLU A 63 -2.21 2.02 16.56
N ARG A 64 -2.37 0.71 16.38
CA ARG A 64 -3.00 -0.20 17.35
C ARG A 64 -2.00 -0.92 18.25
N GLY A 65 -0.70 -0.71 18.05
CA GLY A 65 0.36 -1.38 18.79
C GLY A 65 0.61 -2.85 18.37
N GLU A 66 0.11 -3.25 17.21
CA GLU A 66 0.22 -4.62 16.70
C GLU A 66 1.48 -4.78 15.83
N THR A 67 2.61 -5.06 16.46
CA THR A 67 3.91 -5.16 15.76
C THR A 67 4.24 -6.57 15.27
N GLU A 68 3.77 -7.62 15.94
CA GLU A 68 4.13 -9.00 15.60
C GLU A 68 3.63 -9.47 14.22
N PRO A 69 2.40 -9.16 13.78
CA PRO A 69 1.98 -9.50 12.42
C PRO A 69 2.85 -8.84 11.34
N LEU A 70 3.32 -7.61 11.59
CA LEU A 70 4.26 -6.91 10.70
C LEU A 70 5.62 -7.62 10.64
N ARG A 71 6.14 -8.08 11.77
CA ARG A 71 7.38 -8.86 11.80
C ARG A 71 7.25 -10.16 10.99
N THR A 72 6.10 -10.84 11.08
CA THR A 72 5.81 -12.02 10.26
C THR A 72 5.79 -11.68 8.77
N LEU A 73 5.13 -10.58 8.39
CA LEU A 73 5.13 -10.09 7.02
C LEU A 73 6.55 -9.83 6.50
N PHE A 74 7.36 -9.12 7.28
CA PHE A 74 8.73 -8.78 6.88
C PHE A 74 9.61 -10.03 6.77
N ARG A 75 9.50 -10.98 7.71
CA ARG A 75 10.20 -12.28 7.63
C ARG A 75 9.79 -13.07 6.40
N TYR A 76 8.49 -13.08 6.08
CA TYR A 76 7.99 -13.75 4.89
C TYR A 76 8.65 -13.25 3.61
N TYR A 77 8.66 -11.94 3.38
CA TYR A 77 9.26 -11.38 2.16
C TYR A 77 10.79 -11.43 2.19
N SER A 78 11.42 -11.21 3.32
CA SER A 78 12.89 -11.18 3.44
C SER A 78 13.53 -12.56 3.23
N ARG A 79 12.86 -13.65 3.63
CA ARG A 79 13.42 -15.02 3.43
C ARG A 79 13.57 -15.40 1.96
N PHE A 80 12.89 -14.71 1.06
CA PHE A 80 12.96 -14.98 -0.38
C PHE A 80 13.96 -14.09 -1.13
N GLN A 81 14.81 -13.34 -0.44
CA GLN A 81 15.78 -12.47 -1.10
C GLN A 81 16.70 -13.22 -2.08
N GLU A 82 17.14 -14.41 -1.75
CA GLU A 82 18.01 -15.20 -2.65
C GLU A 82 17.29 -15.58 -3.95
N ILE A 83 16.06 -16.07 -3.87
CA ILE A 83 15.28 -16.39 -5.06
C ILE A 83 14.91 -15.14 -5.86
N ASN A 84 14.68 -14.02 -5.18
CA ASN A 84 14.42 -12.73 -5.82
C ASN A 84 15.67 -12.18 -6.54
N ARG A 85 16.87 -12.38 -5.98
CA ARG A 85 18.15 -12.06 -6.65
C ARG A 85 18.39 -12.97 -7.86
N PHE A 86 18.14 -14.28 -7.71
CA PHE A 86 18.22 -15.21 -8.83
C PHE A 86 17.29 -14.79 -9.98
N ARG A 87 16.06 -14.40 -9.65
CA ARG A 87 15.06 -13.91 -10.61
C ARG A 87 15.53 -12.63 -11.30
N ALA A 88 16.04 -11.66 -10.54
CA ALA A 88 16.58 -10.41 -11.07
C ALA A 88 17.67 -10.69 -12.11
N MET A 89 18.62 -11.54 -11.78
CA MET A 89 19.72 -11.90 -12.67
C MET A 89 19.25 -12.71 -13.87
N ARG A 90 18.41 -13.74 -13.63
CA ARG A 90 18.03 -14.71 -14.66
C ARG A 90 17.11 -14.15 -15.73
N TYR A 91 16.12 -13.34 -15.31
CA TYR A 91 15.07 -12.87 -16.21
C TYR A 91 15.25 -11.40 -16.64
N TYR A 92 15.93 -10.62 -15.83
CA TYR A 92 16.05 -9.18 -16.06
C TYR A 92 17.49 -8.70 -16.23
N HIS A 93 18.48 -9.59 -16.11
CA HIS A 93 19.92 -9.29 -16.24
C HIS A 93 20.36 -8.16 -15.33
N ALA A 94 19.81 -8.12 -14.09
CA ALA A 94 20.01 -7.08 -13.11
C ALA A 94 20.57 -7.64 -11.80
N GLU A 95 21.36 -6.85 -11.08
CA GLU A 95 21.77 -7.14 -9.71
C GLU A 95 20.66 -6.79 -8.72
N GLY A 96 20.79 -7.25 -7.46
CA GLY A 96 19.80 -6.97 -6.42
C GLY A 96 18.59 -7.88 -6.51
N GLN A 97 17.45 -7.47 -5.98
CA GLN A 97 16.26 -8.31 -5.88
C GLN A 97 15.07 -7.75 -6.66
N HIS A 98 14.42 -8.60 -7.44
CA HIS A 98 13.13 -8.30 -8.07
C HIS A 98 11.98 -8.79 -7.20
N ASN A 99 11.21 -7.86 -6.66
CA ASN A 99 9.99 -8.15 -5.93
C ASN A 99 8.80 -8.03 -6.86
N THR A 100 8.01 -9.10 -6.90
CA THR A 100 6.84 -9.18 -7.78
C THR A 100 5.57 -8.87 -7.02
N GLU A 101 4.57 -8.40 -7.72
CA GLU A 101 3.21 -8.18 -7.21
C GLU A 101 2.62 -9.48 -6.64
N MET A 102 2.81 -10.59 -7.35
CA MET A 102 2.21 -11.88 -7.00
C MET A 102 3.29 -12.87 -6.57
N THR A 103 3.26 -13.28 -5.32
CA THR A 103 4.20 -14.24 -4.74
C THR A 103 3.45 -15.45 -4.17
N LEU A 104 3.82 -16.66 -4.58
CA LEU A 104 3.35 -17.90 -3.97
C LEU A 104 3.95 -18.06 -2.56
N SER A 105 3.33 -18.88 -1.72
CA SER A 105 3.80 -19.16 -0.35
C SER A 105 5.22 -19.73 -0.27
N CYS A 106 5.73 -20.29 -1.36
CA CYS A 106 7.11 -20.75 -1.51
C CYS A 106 8.08 -19.71 -2.10
N GLY A 107 7.64 -18.48 -2.34
CA GLY A 107 8.48 -17.39 -2.89
C GLY A 107 8.60 -17.37 -4.41
N LEU A 108 7.99 -18.33 -5.11
CA LEU A 108 7.92 -18.28 -6.56
C LEU A 108 6.91 -17.21 -7.01
N GLN A 109 7.12 -16.70 -8.21
CA GLN A 109 6.11 -15.90 -8.89
C GLN A 109 4.95 -16.78 -9.35
N SER A 110 3.78 -16.18 -9.52
CA SER A 110 2.65 -16.86 -10.15
C SER A 110 3.06 -17.42 -11.54
N PRO A 111 2.60 -18.60 -11.89
CA PRO A 111 2.83 -19.17 -13.24
C PRO A 111 2.34 -18.27 -14.37
N GLU A 112 1.37 -17.40 -14.11
CA GLU A 112 0.85 -16.44 -15.08
C GLU A 112 1.90 -15.44 -15.58
N ILE A 113 2.92 -15.18 -14.76
CA ILE A 113 4.05 -14.28 -15.11
C ILE A 113 5.03 -14.96 -16.06
N TYR A 114 5.26 -16.27 -15.87
CA TYR A 114 6.17 -17.04 -16.74
C TYR A 114 5.47 -17.62 -17.96
N GLY A 115 4.14 -17.62 -17.95
CA GLY A 115 3.33 -18.40 -18.89
C GLY A 115 3.23 -19.87 -18.48
N THR A 116 2.05 -20.45 -18.63
CA THR A 116 1.79 -21.87 -18.31
C THR A 116 2.29 -22.81 -19.39
N ASN A 117 2.37 -22.34 -20.63
CA ASN A 117 2.91 -23.10 -21.76
C ASN A 117 4.30 -22.58 -22.12
N ARG A 118 5.34 -23.32 -21.70
CA ARG A 118 6.75 -22.99 -21.96
C ARG A 118 7.32 -23.68 -23.21
N VAL A 119 6.50 -24.33 -24.01
CA VAL A 119 6.96 -25.01 -25.27
C VAL A 119 7.47 -23.93 -26.22
N ASN A 120 8.72 -24.06 -26.65
CA ASN A 120 9.42 -23.10 -27.53
C ASN A 120 9.63 -21.70 -26.96
N VAL A 121 9.43 -21.50 -25.67
CA VAL A 121 9.77 -20.23 -24.99
C VAL A 121 11.23 -20.30 -24.54
N PRO A 122 12.07 -19.31 -24.89
CA PRO A 122 13.46 -19.29 -24.46
C PRO A 122 13.58 -19.34 -22.94
N ASP A 123 14.58 -20.07 -22.45
CA ASP A 123 14.90 -20.05 -21.04
C ASP A 123 15.34 -18.62 -20.63
N GLY A 124 14.87 -18.16 -19.47
CA GLY A 124 15.09 -16.78 -19.02
C GLY A 124 14.12 -15.74 -19.58
N TYR A 125 13.14 -16.13 -20.39
CA TYR A 125 12.07 -15.22 -20.80
C TYR A 125 10.94 -15.21 -19.77
N ALA A 126 10.55 -14.03 -19.33
CA ALA A 126 9.35 -13.80 -18.52
C ALA A 126 8.30 -13.08 -19.37
N GLU A 127 7.07 -13.56 -19.31
CA GLU A 127 5.98 -12.93 -20.05
C GLU A 127 5.55 -11.61 -19.39
N ASN A 128 5.36 -10.59 -20.21
CA ASN A 128 5.18 -9.20 -19.75
C ASN A 128 3.75 -8.67 -19.95
N ARG A 129 2.80 -9.56 -20.20
CA ARG A 129 1.46 -9.15 -20.64
C ARG A 129 0.54 -8.77 -19.53
N TRP A 130 0.79 -9.29 -18.33
CA TRP A 130 -0.07 -9.01 -17.19
C TRP A 130 0.52 -7.89 -16.31
N GLY A 131 -0.35 -6.96 -15.87
CA GLY A 131 0.08 -5.74 -15.17
C GLY A 131 0.98 -5.99 -13.97
N GLY A 132 0.59 -6.92 -13.11
CA GLY A 132 1.33 -7.25 -11.90
C GLY A 132 2.68 -7.94 -12.09
N ALA A 133 3.00 -8.39 -13.34
CA ALA A 133 4.28 -9.04 -13.60
C ALA A 133 5.46 -8.07 -13.66
N VAL A 134 5.21 -6.82 -14.02
CA VAL A 134 6.24 -5.84 -14.37
C VAL A 134 6.20 -4.62 -13.47
N ASP A 135 5.31 -4.60 -12.52
CA ASP A 135 5.29 -3.59 -11.46
C ASP A 135 6.31 -3.94 -10.37
N ILE A 136 7.11 -2.96 -9.98
CA ILE A 136 8.11 -3.07 -8.90
C ILE A 136 7.75 -2.23 -7.68
N SER A 137 6.58 -1.59 -7.68
CA SER A 137 6.10 -0.79 -6.54
C SER A 137 5.94 -1.59 -5.24
N PRO A 138 5.59 -2.89 -5.26
CA PRO A 138 5.44 -3.69 -4.04
C PRO A 138 6.68 -3.70 -3.16
N GLY A 139 7.86 -3.78 -3.74
CA GLY A 139 9.13 -3.72 -2.98
C GLY A 139 9.35 -2.37 -2.29
N LEU A 140 8.95 -1.28 -2.94
CA LEU A 140 9.04 0.08 -2.36
C LEU A 140 8.00 0.29 -1.27
N GLU A 141 6.77 -0.19 -1.46
CA GLU A 141 5.73 -0.12 -0.45
C GLU A 141 6.08 -0.93 0.80
N LEU A 142 6.58 -2.14 0.62
CA LEU A 142 7.06 -2.97 1.73
C LEU A 142 8.22 -2.29 2.46
N SER A 143 9.16 -1.67 1.73
CA SER A 143 10.24 -0.88 2.32
C SER A 143 9.70 0.32 3.09
N GLY A 144 8.66 0.97 2.57
CA GLY A 144 7.95 2.05 3.26
C GLY A 144 7.33 1.60 4.58
N LEU A 145 6.68 0.44 4.58
CA LEU A 145 6.09 -0.16 5.80
C LEU A 145 7.17 -0.63 6.79
N MET A 146 8.29 -1.17 6.31
CA MET A 146 9.46 -1.48 7.15
C MET A 146 10.04 -0.22 7.81
N LEU A 147 10.06 0.91 7.09
CA LEU A 147 10.47 2.20 7.65
C LEU A 147 9.46 2.71 8.69
N ASP A 148 8.16 2.57 8.45
CA ASP A 148 7.14 2.90 9.45
C ASP A 148 7.34 2.09 10.73
N TYR A 149 7.56 0.78 10.61
CA TYR A 149 7.88 -0.10 11.74
C TYR A 149 9.13 0.35 12.49
N TYR A 150 10.23 0.65 11.77
CA TYR A 150 11.47 1.11 12.40
C TYR A 150 11.29 2.43 13.14
N PHE A 151 10.65 3.42 12.53
CA PHE A 151 10.40 4.71 13.20
C PHE A 151 9.44 4.58 14.38
N PHE A 152 8.52 3.63 14.33
CA PHE A 152 7.61 3.35 15.42
C PHE A 152 8.31 2.66 16.59
N THR A 153 9.14 1.64 16.34
CA THR A 153 9.72 0.77 17.39
C THR A 153 11.13 1.18 17.84
N GLY A 154 11.88 1.86 16.97
CA GLY A 154 13.31 2.10 17.21
C GLY A 154 14.20 0.85 17.11
N ASP A 155 13.70 -0.28 16.57
CA ASP A 155 14.39 -1.58 16.53
C ASP A 155 15.64 -1.53 15.63
N GLN A 156 16.81 -1.34 16.26
CA GLN A 156 18.11 -1.26 15.58
C GLN A 156 18.54 -2.60 14.97
N ALA A 157 18.15 -3.72 15.58
CA ALA A 157 18.46 -5.05 15.04
C ALA A 157 17.69 -5.27 13.72
N PHE A 158 16.41 -4.92 13.71
CA PHE A 158 15.59 -4.95 12.49
C PHE A 158 16.14 -4.02 11.40
N LEU A 159 16.54 -2.79 11.77
CA LEU A 159 17.13 -1.84 10.82
C LEU A 159 18.32 -2.45 10.09
N THR A 160 19.27 -3.02 10.84
CA THR A 160 20.55 -3.47 10.28
C THR A 160 20.49 -4.84 9.65
N ALA A 161 19.69 -5.76 10.20
CA ALA A 161 19.61 -7.14 9.71
C ALA A 161 18.56 -7.36 8.62
N THR A 162 17.54 -6.51 8.54
CA THR A 162 16.39 -6.71 7.63
C THR A 162 16.19 -5.54 6.69
N LEU A 163 15.87 -4.35 7.23
CA LEU A 163 15.43 -3.21 6.41
C LEU A 163 16.52 -2.74 5.43
N LEU A 164 17.69 -2.39 5.95
CA LEU A 164 18.74 -1.83 5.09
C LEU A 164 19.27 -2.81 4.04
N PRO A 165 19.51 -4.11 4.33
CA PRO A 165 19.86 -5.08 3.31
C PRO A 165 18.76 -5.27 2.24
N TYR A 166 17.51 -5.39 2.68
CA TYR A 166 16.36 -5.54 1.78
C TYR A 166 16.24 -4.35 0.83
N TYR A 167 16.28 -3.13 1.38
CA TYR A 167 16.13 -1.90 0.61
C TYR A 167 17.32 -1.65 -0.34
N TYR A 168 18.54 -1.94 0.11
CA TYR A 168 19.73 -1.83 -0.75
C TYR A 168 19.62 -2.72 -1.99
N ASP A 169 19.21 -3.98 -1.81
CA ASP A 169 19.03 -4.90 -2.93
C ASP A 169 17.95 -4.44 -3.92
N LEU A 170 16.86 -3.87 -3.40
CA LEU A 170 15.81 -3.31 -4.24
C LEU A 170 16.32 -2.15 -5.09
N LEU A 171 17.08 -1.22 -4.49
CA LEU A 171 17.68 -0.11 -5.22
C LEU A 171 18.72 -0.58 -6.24
N ARG A 172 19.52 -1.60 -5.90
CA ARG A 172 20.47 -2.20 -6.85
C ARG A 172 19.76 -2.78 -8.07
N TYR A 173 18.62 -3.43 -7.85
CA TYR A 173 17.82 -3.94 -8.97
C TYR A 173 17.36 -2.80 -9.89
N ILE A 174 16.79 -1.74 -9.33
CA ILE A 174 16.31 -0.61 -10.12
C ILE A 174 17.47 0.05 -10.89
N GLU A 175 18.59 0.30 -10.22
CA GLU A 175 19.77 0.97 -10.81
C GLU A 175 20.39 0.15 -11.95
N THR A 176 20.47 -1.17 -11.80
CA THR A 176 21.11 -2.03 -12.80
C THR A 176 20.17 -2.49 -13.90
N ARG A 177 18.88 -2.58 -13.61
CA ARG A 177 17.84 -2.88 -14.60
C ARG A 177 17.58 -1.71 -15.55
N PHE A 178 17.69 -0.48 -15.01
CA PHE A 178 17.45 0.76 -15.75
C PHE A 178 18.69 1.67 -15.70
N PRO A 179 19.77 1.29 -16.41
CA PRO A 179 21.03 2.01 -16.35
C PRO A 179 21.04 3.34 -17.11
N ASN A 180 19.97 3.62 -17.88
CA ASN A 180 19.90 4.83 -18.70
C ASN A 180 19.77 6.07 -17.82
N ILE A 181 20.62 7.05 -18.09
CA ILE A 181 20.62 8.37 -17.45
C ILE A 181 20.42 9.41 -18.53
N GLU A 182 19.37 10.18 -18.43
CA GLU A 182 19.08 11.30 -19.31
C GLU A 182 19.12 12.60 -18.51
N SER A 183 19.93 13.57 -18.98
CA SER A 183 20.11 14.85 -18.26
C SER A 183 20.48 14.70 -16.77
N GLY A 184 21.23 13.65 -16.42
CA GLY A 184 21.61 13.33 -15.03
C GLY A 184 20.52 12.65 -14.19
N LYS A 185 19.39 12.28 -14.79
CA LYS A 185 18.27 11.60 -14.14
C LYS A 185 18.07 10.19 -14.68
N MET A 186 17.71 9.28 -13.82
CA MET A 186 17.36 7.90 -14.19
C MET A 186 16.11 7.88 -15.05
N GLN A 187 16.14 7.03 -16.08
CA GLN A 187 14.98 6.71 -16.89
C GLN A 187 14.52 5.29 -16.52
N ILE A 188 13.47 5.18 -15.73
CA ILE A 188 12.95 3.92 -15.21
C ILE A 188 11.80 3.47 -16.10
N GLY A 189 12.03 2.42 -16.85
CA GLY A 189 11.05 1.85 -17.79
C GLY A 189 11.69 1.33 -19.08
N PRO A 190 10.86 0.76 -19.99
CA PRO A 190 9.39 0.65 -19.87
C PRO A 190 8.97 -0.29 -18.75
N LEU A 191 7.96 0.14 -17.97
CA LEU A 191 7.32 -0.62 -16.89
C LEU A 191 5.81 -0.40 -16.91
N ASN A 192 5.07 -1.32 -16.29
CA ASN A 192 3.68 -1.04 -16.00
C ASN A 192 3.57 -0.08 -14.80
N CYS A 193 2.65 0.86 -14.91
CA CYS A 193 2.27 1.73 -13.81
C CYS A 193 1.12 1.05 -13.07
N ILE A 194 1.46 0.22 -12.10
CA ILE A 194 0.55 -0.78 -11.50
C ILE A 194 -0.14 -1.59 -12.61
N GLU A 195 -1.37 -2.04 -12.43
CA GLU A 195 -2.13 -2.73 -13.49
C GLU A 195 -2.81 -1.76 -14.48
N THR A 196 -2.73 -0.45 -14.21
CA THR A 196 -3.57 0.54 -14.92
C THR A 196 -3.00 0.98 -16.26
N TYR A 197 -1.69 1.22 -16.35
CA TYR A 197 -1.06 1.63 -17.61
C TYR A 197 0.13 0.74 -17.94
N ARG A 198 0.37 0.51 -19.23
CA ARG A 198 1.44 -0.34 -19.73
C ARG A 198 2.56 0.48 -20.35
N ASP A 199 3.76 -0.11 -20.34
CA ASP A 199 4.94 0.43 -21.05
C ASP A 199 5.25 1.90 -20.73
N THR A 200 5.07 2.30 -19.48
CA THR A 200 5.29 3.67 -19.02
C THR A 200 6.76 3.95 -18.71
N ILE A 201 7.15 5.22 -18.82
CA ILE A 201 8.45 5.71 -18.38
C ILE A 201 8.29 6.54 -17.11
N ASN A 202 9.11 6.26 -16.10
CA ASN A 202 9.07 6.92 -14.80
C ASN A 202 7.66 6.90 -14.16
N PRO A 203 7.06 5.70 -13.95
CA PRO A 203 5.72 5.59 -13.37
C PRO A 203 5.68 6.16 -11.95
N ILE A 204 4.63 6.92 -11.64
CA ILE A 204 4.53 7.69 -10.40
C ILE A 204 4.62 6.83 -9.13
N PRO A 205 4.06 5.60 -9.03
CA PRO A 205 4.22 4.79 -7.84
C PRO A 205 5.69 4.48 -7.53
N ILE A 206 6.50 4.26 -8.57
CA ILE A 206 7.93 4.00 -8.42
C ILE A 206 8.67 5.27 -8.01
N ILE A 207 8.44 6.37 -8.74
CA ILE A 207 9.17 7.63 -8.51
C ILE A 207 8.79 8.21 -7.13
N ALA A 208 7.51 8.25 -6.80
CA ALA A 208 7.04 8.71 -5.49
C ALA A 208 7.55 7.81 -4.35
N GLY A 209 7.57 6.49 -4.57
CA GLY A 209 8.10 5.52 -3.63
C GLY A 209 9.59 5.72 -3.37
N LEU A 210 10.39 5.93 -4.41
CA LEU A 210 11.83 6.22 -4.29
C LEU A 210 12.10 7.53 -3.55
N HIS A 211 11.39 8.61 -3.90
CA HIS A 211 11.52 9.89 -3.17
C HIS A 211 11.20 9.74 -1.69
N SER A 212 10.08 9.11 -1.37
CA SER A 212 9.64 8.91 0.02
C SER A 212 10.61 8.05 0.82
N THR A 213 10.98 6.88 0.30
CA THR A 213 11.78 5.91 1.04
C THR A 213 13.23 6.37 1.20
N ILE A 214 13.85 6.96 0.17
CA ILE A 214 15.22 7.50 0.26
C ILE A 214 15.29 8.66 1.25
N GLN A 215 14.34 9.60 1.20
CA GLN A 215 14.31 10.71 2.15
C GLN A 215 14.20 10.21 3.59
N ARG A 216 13.36 9.22 3.83
CA ARG A 216 13.17 8.61 5.15
C ARG A 216 14.40 7.84 5.62
N VAL A 217 15.05 7.05 4.75
CA VAL A 217 16.32 6.37 5.10
C VAL A 217 17.41 7.39 5.44
N LEU A 218 17.53 8.47 4.68
CA LEU A 218 18.49 9.54 4.95
C LEU A 218 18.23 10.28 6.28
N SER A 219 17.01 10.27 6.79
CA SER A 219 16.67 10.83 8.11
C SER A 219 17.09 9.94 9.29
N ILE A 220 17.48 8.68 9.07
CA ILE A 220 17.96 7.77 10.10
C ILE A 220 19.29 8.26 10.65
N ARG A 221 19.32 8.60 11.95
CA ARG A 221 20.54 9.12 12.60
C ARG A 221 21.67 8.09 12.62
N ALA A 222 21.35 6.83 12.89
CA ALA A 222 22.31 5.73 12.99
C ALA A 222 22.72 5.14 11.62
N LEU A 223 22.35 5.79 10.51
CA LEU A 223 22.72 5.32 9.17
C LEU A 223 24.23 5.40 8.98
N PRO A 224 24.92 4.29 8.62
CA PRO A 224 26.36 4.30 8.36
C PRO A 224 26.73 5.27 7.23
N GLU A 225 27.86 5.98 7.38
CA GLU A 225 28.26 7.05 6.46
C GLU A 225 28.40 6.57 5.01
N ARG A 226 28.97 5.38 4.79
CA ARG A 226 29.07 4.80 3.44
C ARG A 226 27.69 4.60 2.79
N GLN A 227 26.71 4.15 3.56
CA GLN A 227 25.35 3.98 3.07
C GLN A 227 24.67 5.33 2.84
N ARG A 228 24.88 6.30 3.74
CA ARG A 228 24.39 7.67 3.57
C ARG A 228 24.86 8.29 2.28
N LEU A 229 26.15 8.17 1.95
CA LEU A 229 26.71 8.64 0.70
C LEU A 229 26.09 7.97 -0.53
N TYR A 230 25.86 6.67 -0.48
CA TYR A 230 25.16 5.93 -1.54
C TYR A 230 23.75 6.48 -1.77
N TYR A 231 22.95 6.61 -0.71
CA TYR A 231 21.58 7.12 -0.84
C TYR A 231 21.52 8.58 -1.29
N LEU A 232 22.47 9.43 -0.87
CA LEU A 232 22.57 10.81 -1.36
C LEU A 232 22.91 10.87 -2.85
N GLN A 233 23.79 10.00 -3.33
CA GLN A 233 24.10 9.89 -4.75
C GLN A 233 22.91 9.37 -5.57
N TYR A 234 22.21 8.38 -5.02
CA TYR A 234 20.99 7.85 -5.64
C TYR A 234 19.91 8.93 -5.74
N GLN A 235 19.67 9.67 -4.66
CA GLN A 235 18.69 10.77 -4.63
C GLN A 235 18.92 11.81 -5.72
N LYS A 236 20.18 12.15 -5.99
CA LYS A 236 20.51 13.11 -7.07
C LYS A 236 20.10 12.64 -8.45
N LYS A 237 20.07 11.33 -8.67
CA LYS A 237 19.69 10.72 -9.96
C LYS A 237 18.18 10.56 -10.11
N LEU A 238 17.38 10.74 -9.05
CA LEU A 238 15.93 10.56 -9.15
C LEU A 238 15.31 11.60 -10.09
N PRO A 239 14.45 11.16 -11.03
CA PRO A 239 13.63 12.09 -11.80
C PRO A 239 12.59 12.77 -10.88
N PRO A 240 12.02 13.90 -11.27
CA PRO A 240 10.93 14.53 -10.52
C PRO A 240 9.70 13.62 -10.50
N ILE A 241 8.85 13.78 -9.49
CA ILE A 241 7.54 13.12 -9.47
C ILE A 241 6.71 13.65 -10.66
N PRO A 242 6.17 12.76 -11.51
CA PRO A 242 5.44 13.16 -12.70
C PRO A 242 4.23 14.05 -12.37
N CYS A 243 4.20 15.24 -12.95
CA CYS A 243 3.09 16.19 -12.81
C CYS A 243 3.10 17.19 -13.95
N ASN A 244 1.96 17.85 -14.16
CA ASN A 244 1.85 19.08 -14.93
C ASN A 244 1.48 20.25 -13.97
N GLU A 245 1.06 21.38 -14.52
CA GLU A 245 0.67 22.55 -13.71
C GLU A 245 -0.57 22.27 -12.83
N ASP A 246 -1.44 21.39 -13.28
CA ASP A 246 -2.75 21.15 -12.67
C ASP A 246 -2.80 19.90 -11.78
N THR A 247 -2.14 18.80 -12.20
CA THR A 247 -2.29 17.48 -11.54
C THR A 247 -1.01 16.66 -11.56
N LEU A 248 -0.96 15.68 -10.68
CA LEU A 248 -0.04 14.55 -10.81
C LEU A 248 -0.40 13.72 -12.02
N LEU A 249 0.58 13.11 -12.65
CA LEU A 249 0.43 12.26 -13.82
C LEU A 249 0.79 10.81 -13.49
N PRO A 250 0.23 9.82 -14.19
CA PRO A 250 0.53 8.41 -13.91
C PRO A 250 2.00 8.05 -14.19
N ALA A 251 2.64 8.74 -15.14
CA ALA A 251 4.04 8.58 -15.49
C ALA A 251 4.53 9.81 -16.25
N GLU A 252 5.86 9.91 -16.46
CA GLU A 252 6.46 10.95 -17.33
C GLU A 252 6.04 10.74 -18.78
N ALA A 253 6.03 9.47 -19.27
CA ALA A 253 5.49 9.11 -20.55
C ALA A 253 4.58 7.88 -20.41
N PHE A 254 3.40 7.95 -20.98
CA PHE A 254 2.38 6.90 -20.94
C PHE A 254 1.39 7.04 -22.11
N GLN A 255 0.65 5.95 -22.37
CA GLN A 255 -0.49 5.95 -23.29
C GLN A 255 -1.77 6.11 -22.44
N GLU A 256 -2.77 6.79 -23.00
CA GLU A 256 -4.03 7.08 -22.26
C GLU A 256 -4.90 5.85 -22.02
N GLU A 257 -4.66 4.74 -22.73
CA GLU A 257 -5.42 3.51 -22.56
C GLU A 257 -5.24 2.92 -21.15
N ARG A 258 -6.36 2.68 -20.49
CA ARG A 258 -6.41 2.13 -19.12
C ARG A 258 -6.85 0.67 -19.13
N TYR A 259 -6.15 -0.14 -18.36
CA TYR A 259 -6.43 -1.58 -18.23
C TYR A 259 -7.01 -1.95 -16.86
N ASN A 260 -6.95 -1.03 -15.88
CA ASN A 260 -7.54 -1.19 -14.56
C ASN A 260 -8.16 0.13 -14.07
N VAL A 261 -8.97 0.06 -13.01
CA VAL A 261 -9.66 1.20 -12.40
C VAL A 261 -8.83 1.90 -11.31
N GLU A 262 -7.73 1.28 -10.88
CA GLU A 262 -6.85 1.87 -9.88
C GLU A 262 -6.23 3.17 -10.38
N VAL A 263 -6.02 4.13 -9.48
CA VAL A 263 -5.54 5.48 -9.79
C VAL A 263 -4.11 5.65 -9.32
N PRO A 264 -3.11 5.41 -10.19
CA PRO A 264 -1.69 5.41 -9.81
C PRO A 264 -1.21 6.75 -9.26
N GLU A 265 -1.77 7.87 -9.74
CA GLU A 265 -1.42 9.21 -9.30
C GLU A 265 -1.58 9.40 -7.79
N LEU A 266 -2.54 8.69 -7.19
CA LEU A 266 -2.83 8.77 -5.76
C LEU A 266 -1.78 8.04 -4.89
N TYR A 267 -0.91 7.23 -5.46
CA TYR A 267 0.19 6.58 -4.74
C TYR A 267 1.20 7.57 -4.15
N ALA A 268 1.37 8.72 -4.77
CA ALA A 268 2.19 9.79 -4.22
C ALA A 268 1.59 10.39 -2.92
N ILE A 269 0.28 10.16 -2.66
CA ILE A 269 -0.40 10.57 -1.43
C ILE A 269 -0.47 9.38 -0.47
N TYR A 270 -0.90 8.22 -0.92
CA TYR A 270 -0.96 6.99 -0.15
C TYR A 270 -0.58 5.79 -1.04
N PRO A 271 0.41 4.96 -0.63
CA PRO A 271 1.02 4.91 0.71
C PRO A 271 2.25 5.81 0.91
N PHE A 272 2.78 6.49 -0.12
CA PHE A 272 4.10 7.11 -0.05
C PHE A 272 4.15 8.48 0.64
N ARG A 273 3.04 9.14 0.90
CA ARG A 273 2.93 10.38 1.69
C ARG A 273 3.86 11.52 1.24
N ASN A 274 4.12 11.65 -0.08
CA ASN A 274 4.86 12.77 -0.64
C ASN A 274 4.06 14.08 -0.56
N TYR A 275 2.73 13.99 -0.61
CA TYR A 275 1.78 15.08 -0.58
C TYR A 275 0.72 14.83 0.50
N THR A 276 0.91 15.39 1.68
CA THR A 276 -0.01 15.33 2.82
C THR A 276 -0.18 16.72 3.43
N GLN A 277 -1.03 16.89 4.45
CA GLN A 277 -1.46 18.19 4.95
C GLN A 277 -0.32 19.16 5.35
N ASN A 278 0.83 18.65 5.81
CA ASN A 278 1.96 19.49 6.22
C ASN A 278 3.08 19.55 5.17
N LYS A 279 2.80 19.13 3.94
CA LYS A 279 3.80 19.10 2.88
C LYS A 279 3.53 20.15 1.79
N PRO A 280 4.57 20.58 1.08
CA PRO A 280 4.39 21.52 -0.02
C PRO A 280 3.54 20.90 -1.13
N ASN A 281 2.92 21.77 -1.93
CA ASN A 281 2.09 21.39 -3.08
C ASN A 281 0.84 20.56 -2.74
N LEU A 282 0.30 20.70 -1.53
CA LEU A 282 -0.94 20.03 -1.11
C LEU A 282 -2.10 20.30 -2.09
N GLU A 283 -2.20 21.51 -2.63
CA GLU A 283 -3.28 21.86 -3.56
C GLU A 283 -3.18 21.12 -4.90
N LEU A 284 -1.98 20.80 -5.37
CA LEU A 284 -1.77 19.94 -6.54
C LEU A 284 -2.37 18.54 -6.28
N ALA A 285 -2.10 17.97 -5.12
CA ALA A 285 -2.64 16.67 -4.73
C ALA A 285 -4.16 16.69 -4.58
N LYS A 286 -4.73 17.74 -4.01
CA LYS A 286 -6.20 17.91 -3.89
C LYS A 286 -6.87 18.06 -5.26
N ARG A 287 -6.26 18.82 -6.18
CA ARG A 287 -6.78 18.91 -7.55
C ARG A 287 -6.73 17.56 -8.27
N THR A 288 -5.60 16.83 -8.12
CA THR A 288 -5.47 15.47 -8.67
C THR A 288 -6.56 14.55 -8.13
N TYR A 289 -6.73 14.51 -6.80
CA TYR A 289 -7.79 13.72 -6.15
C TYR A 289 -9.17 14.10 -6.71
N SER A 290 -9.51 15.39 -6.71
CA SER A 290 -10.83 15.84 -7.18
C SER A 290 -11.09 15.50 -8.66
N LEU A 291 -10.10 15.65 -9.53
CA LEU A 291 -10.23 15.32 -10.94
C LEU A 291 -10.41 13.79 -11.12
N ARG A 292 -9.53 13.00 -10.52
CA ARG A 292 -9.52 11.54 -10.69
C ARG A 292 -10.72 10.87 -10.05
N THR A 293 -11.19 11.37 -8.91
CA THR A 293 -12.40 10.82 -8.26
C THR A 293 -13.68 11.19 -9.01
N LYS A 294 -13.72 12.31 -9.70
CA LYS A 294 -14.85 12.65 -10.62
C LYS A 294 -14.81 11.83 -11.90
N GLU A 295 -13.63 11.63 -12.45
CA GLU A 295 -13.40 10.97 -13.73
C GLU A 295 -13.55 9.44 -13.65
N TYR A 296 -13.03 8.85 -12.55
CA TYR A 296 -12.96 7.39 -12.34
C TYR A 296 -13.64 6.94 -11.05
N GLY A 297 -14.34 7.86 -10.40
CA GLY A 297 -14.51 7.85 -9.00
C GLY A 297 -15.77 7.24 -8.45
N ILE A 298 -15.96 7.71 -7.27
CA ILE A 298 -16.96 7.40 -6.26
C ILE A 298 -18.38 7.28 -6.82
N ASP A 299 -18.70 7.93 -7.93
CA ASP A 299 -20.05 7.97 -8.54
C ASP A 299 -20.14 7.21 -9.87
N GLN A 300 -19.05 6.64 -10.39
CA GLN A 300 -19.07 5.92 -11.66
C GLN A 300 -19.16 4.41 -11.45
N PRO A 301 -20.00 3.69 -12.20
CA PRO A 301 -20.05 2.25 -12.11
C PRO A 301 -18.74 1.62 -12.58
N PHE A 302 -18.26 0.64 -11.84
CA PHE A 302 -17.11 -0.17 -12.19
C PHE A 302 -17.34 -0.85 -13.55
N GLN A 303 -16.54 -0.48 -14.54
CA GLN A 303 -16.58 -1.06 -15.87
C GLN A 303 -15.31 -1.89 -16.15
N ILE A 304 -15.19 -3.04 -15.56
CA ILE A 304 -14.49 -4.14 -16.21
C ILE A 304 -15.59 -5.07 -16.72
N GLY A 305 -15.99 -4.90 -17.95
CA GLY A 305 -16.72 -5.82 -18.83
C GLY A 305 -17.89 -6.67 -18.31
N LEU A 306 -18.29 -6.57 -17.06
CA LEU A 306 -19.05 -7.61 -16.39
C LEU A 306 -20.36 -7.20 -15.71
N THR A 307 -20.60 -5.95 -15.38
CA THR A 307 -21.98 -5.48 -15.07
C THR A 307 -22.08 -3.94 -14.99
N PRO A 308 -23.08 -3.31 -15.64
CA PRO A 308 -23.21 -1.86 -15.74
C PRO A 308 -23.77 -1.14 -14.51
N LYS A 309 -23.92 -1.79 -13.35
CA LYS A 309 -24.71 -1.23 -12.22
C LYS A 309 -24.12 -1.40 -10.85
N ALA A 310 -22.87 -1.81 -10.73
CA ALA A 310 -22.25 -1.95 -9.42
C ALA A 310 -21.46 -0.69 -9.06
N PRO A 311 -21.64 -0.10 -7.86
CA PRO A 311 -20.86 1.06 -7.44
C PRO A 311 -19.37 0.72 -7.40
N SER A 312 -18.49 1.68 -7.75
CA SER A 312 -17.07 1.52 -7.97
C SER A 312 -16.22 1.42 -6.68
N TYR A 313 -16.68 0.67 -5.70
CA TYR A 313 -15.91 0.45 -4.47
C TYR A 313 -15.35 -0.96 -4.47
N SER A 314 -14.23 -1.15 -5.14
CA SER A 314 -13.44 -2.35 -4.91
C SER A 314 -12.77 -2.26 -3.55
N GLY A 315 -12.76 -3.36 -2.80
CA GLY A 315 -12.25 -3.41 -1.43
C GLY A 315 -10.80 -2.93 -1.29
N TRP A 316 -9.98 -3.09 -2.33
CA TRP A 316 -8.58 -2.71 -2.37
C TRP A 316 -8.32 -1.22 -2.71
N GLN A 317 -9.32 -0.44 -3.10
CA GLN A 317 -9.15 0.99 -3.37
C GLN A 317 -9.07 1.82 -2.09
N SER A 318 -8.00 2.60 -1.93
CA SER A 318 -7.73 3.40 -0.74
C SER A 318 -8.17 4.86 -0.84
N THR A 319 -9.15 5.18 -1.68
CA THR A 319 -9.61 6.56 -1.95
C THR A 319 -10.01 7.31 -0.67
N GLY A 320 -10.66 6.63 0.28
CA GLY A 320 -11.03 7.23 1.55
C GLY A 320 -9.84 7.55 2.45
N VAL A 321 -8.77 6.74 2.40
CA VAL A 321 -7.51 7.01 3.09
C VAL A 321 -6.82 8.23 2.49
N VAL A 322 -6.83 8.34 1.16
CA VAL A 322 -6.29 9.52 0.45
C VAL A 322 -7.04 10.78 0.84
N ALA A 323 -8.38 10.76 0.84
CA ALA A 323 -9.19 11.90 1.29
C ALA A 323 -8.84 12.34 2.72
N ALA A 324 -8.67 11.37 3.63
CA ALA A 324 -8.28 11.66 5.01
C ALA A 324 -6.88 12.30 5.10
N LEU A 325 -5.89 11.79 4.36
CA LEU A 325 -4.53 12.35 4.34
C LEU A 325 -4.46 13.76 3.73
N LEU A 326 -5.36 14.09 2.83
CA LEU A 326 -5.49 15.42 2.24
C LEU A 326 -6.31 16.41 3.11
N GLY A 327 -6.91 15.95 4.21
CA GLY A 327 -7.77 16.76 5.06
C GLY A 327 -9.14 17.08 4.45
N LEU A 328 -9.62 16.23 3.53
CA LEU A 328 -10.92 16.38 2.87
C LEU A 328 -12.01 15.72 3.73
N GLU A 329 -12.46 16.47 4.76
CA GLU A 329 -13.36 16.00 5.80
C GLU A 329 -14.68 15.42 5.25
N GLU A 330 -15.33 16.16 4.32
CA GLU A 330 -16.62 15.77 3.78
C GLU A 330 -16.52 14.51 2.88
N ASP A 331 -15.51 14.47 2.02
CA ASP A 331 -15.27 13.32 1.13
C ASP A 331 -14.91 12.07 1.94
N ALA A 332 -14.02 12.21 2.93
CA ALA A 332 -13.67 11.11 3.81
C ALA A 332 -14.89 10.58 4.58
N ALA A 333 -15.73 11.47 5.11
CA ALA A 333 -16.95 11.09 5.83
C ALA A 333 -17.96 10.39 4.91
N GLU A 334 -18.13 10.87 3.68
CA GLU A 334 -19.06 10.28 2.73
C GLU A 334 -18.60 8.88 2.30
N ILE A 335 -17.32 8.73 1.96
CA ILE A 335 -16.74 7.43 1.58
C ILE A 335 -16.89 6.44 2.75
N LEU A 336 -16.58 6.85 3.97
CA LEU A 336 -16.70 6.00 5.15
C LEU A 336 -18.15 5.54 5.35
N ARG A 337 -19.13 6.46 5.27
CA ARG A 337 -20.56 6.12 5.41
C ARG A 337 -21.03 5.14 4.33
N ARG A 338 -20.65 5.38 3.08
CA ARG A 338 -21.01 4.49 1.95
C ARG A 338 -20.42 3.10 2.14
N ASN A 339 -19.12 3.01 2.44
CA ASN A 339 -18.42 1.75 2.65
C ASN A 339 -19.02 0.94 3.82
N CYS A 340 -19.46 1.61 4.89
CA CYS A 340 -20.11 0.95 6.03
C CYS A 340 -21.57 0.57 5.75
N ALA A 341 -22.28 1.31 4.90
CA ALA A 341 -23.69 1.10 4.61
C ALA A 341 -23.94 0.04 3.52
N LEU A 342 -22.98 -0.16 2.63
CA LEU A 342 -23.12 -1.11 1.54
C LEU A 342 -23.10 -2.55 2.06
N GLN A 343 -24.16 -3.28 1.71
CA GLN A 343 -24.32 -4.69 2.06
C GLN A 343 -24.50 -5.50 0.78
N ASN A 344 -23.87 -6.64 0.71
CA ASN A 344 -24.17 -7.61 -0.32
C ASN A 344 -25.28 -8.53 0.20
N PRO A 345 -26.52 -8.39 -0.27
CA PRO A 345 -27.67 -9.15 0.25
C PRO A 345 -27.57 -10.66 0.02
N GLY A 346 -26.67 -11.09 -0.87
CA GLY A 346 -26.44 -12.50 -1.17
C GLY A 346 -25.41 -13.18 -0.25
N THR A 347 -24.81 -12.47 0.71
CA THR A 347 -23.75 -13.03 1.55
C THR A 347 -24.28 -13.58 2.87
N ARG A 348 -23.69 -14.71 3.31
CA ARG A 348 -24.06 -15.35 4.58
C ARG A 348 -23.71 -14.52 5.81
N PHE A 349 -22.66 -13.70 5.72
CA PHE A 349 -22.15 -12.86 6.82
C PHE A 349 -21.92 -11.42 6.34
N PRO A 350 -22.97 -10.62 6.18
CA PRO A 350 -22.88 -9.29 5.57
C PRO A 350 -21.94 -8.32 6.28
N GLY A 351 -21.65 -8.52 7.56
CA GLY A 351 -20.70 -7.68 8.30
C GLY A 351 -19.22 -7.93 8.01
N MET A 352 -18.89 -8.99 7.28
CA MET A 352 -17.51 -9.33 6.89
C MET A 352 -17.28 -9.14 5.40
N TRP A 353 -18.30 -8.76 4.68
CA TRP A 353 -18.30 -8.69 3.25
C TRP A 353 -18.74 -7.31 2.82
N GLY A 354 -17.88 -6.55 2.23
CA GLY A 354 -18.22 -5.26 1.66
C GLY A 354 -19.01 -5.39 0.34
N PRO A 355 -19.14 -4.35 -0.44
CA PRO A 355 -20.14 -4.27 -1.52
C PRO A 355 -19.77 -4.93 -2.83
N ILE A 356 -18.52 -4.95 -3.20
CA ILE A 356 -18.02 -5.51 -4.46
C ILE A 356 -16.62 -6.04 -4.25
N TYR A 357 -16.43 -7.29 -4.64
CA TYR A 357 -15.23 -8.04 -4.35
C TYR A 357 -14.74 -8.79 -5.55
N ASP A 358 -13.43 -8.97 -5.55
CA ASP A 358 -12.82 -10.01 -6.35
C ASP A 358 -13.08 -11.38 -5.73
N ALA A 359 -13.13 -11.46 -4.43
CA ALA A 359 -13.48 -12.69 -3.71
C ALA A 359 -14.23 -12.39 -2.40
N VAL A 360 -14.94 -13.38 -1.85
CA VAL A 360 -15.69 -13.30 -0.58
C VAL A 360 -15.29 -14.50 0.27
N PRO A 361 -14.86 -14.34 1.52
CA PRO A 361 -14.69 -13.10 2.27
C PRO A 361 -13.47 -12.29 1.79
N ASP A 362 -13.54 -10.98 1.97
CA ASP A 362 -12.53 -10.02 1.57
C ASP A 362 -12.09 -9.21 2.80
N THR A 363 -10.81 -9.27 3.13
CA THR A 363 -10.23 -8.50 4.25
C THR A 363 -9.89 -7.07 3.87
N ASP A 364 -9.75 -6.78 2.59
CA ASP A 364 -9.26 -5.50 2.06
C ASP A 364 -10.24 -4.38 2.36
N HIS A 365 -11.52 -4.65 2.17
CA HIS A 365 -12.58 -3.68 2.41
C HIS A 365 -12.64 -3.23 3.87
N GLY A 366 -12.66 -4.20 4.80
CA GLY A 366 -12.64 -3.92 6.24
C GLY A 366 -11.34 -3.21 6.66
N ALA A 367 -10.21 -3.63 6.08
CA ALA A 367 -8.92 -3.02 6.32
C ALA A 367 -8.89 -1.56 5.83
N ASN A 368 -9.38 -1.27 4.63
CA ASN A 368 -9.43 0.09 4.11
C ASN A 368 -10.36 1.01 4.93
N ILE A 369 -11.51 0.52 5.39
CA ILE A 369 -12.38 1.27 6.31
C ILE A 369 -11.61 1.63 7.58
N LEU A 370 -10.87 0.69 8.15
CA LEU A 370 -10.10 0.91 9.37
C LEU A 370 -8.94 1.87 9.15
N ASN A 371 -8.17 1.68 8.07
CA ASN A 371 -7.09 2.58 7.67
C ASN A 371 -7.62 4.02 7.51
N GLN A 372 -8.74 4.17 6.80
CA GLN A 372 -9.38 5.46 6.60
C GLN A 372 -9.80 6.10 7.93
N LEU A 373 -10.52 5.36 8.78
CA LEU A 373 -10.99 5.87 10.07
C LEU A 373 -9.83 6.32 10.96
N GLN A 374 -8.74 5.53 11.02
CA GLN A 374 -7.55 5.92 11.79
C GLN A 374 -6.93 7.21 11.25
N LYS A 375 -6.78 7.37 9.93
CA LYS A 375 -6.23 8.59 9.34
C LYS A 375 -7.17 9.80 9.43
N MET A 376 -8.48 9.59 9.56
CA MET A 376 -9.42 10.67 9.85
C MET A 376 -9.25 11.21 11.27
N VAL A 377 -8.94 10.36 12.26
CA VAL A 377 -8.83 10.77 13.67
C VAL A 377 -7.40 11.09 14.10
N MET A 378 -6.38 10.47 13.51
CA MET A 378 -4.99 10.74 13.86
C MET A 378 -4.06 10.51 12.67
N GLN A 379 -3.11 11.42 12.47
CA GLN A 379 -1.99 11.27 11.54
C GLN A 379 -0.70 11.66 12.24
N VAL A 380 0.35 10.88 12.01
CA VAL A 380 1.69 11.16 12.54
C VAL A 380 2.65 11.39 11.38
N GLU A 381 3.25 12.56 11.31
CA GLU A 381 4.23 12.95 10.30
C GLU A 381 5.50 13.47 10.98
N GLY A 382 6.48 12.59 11.10
CA GLY A 382 7.70 12.87 11.86
C GLY A 382 7.40 13.13 13.34
N ARG A 383 7.55 14.38 13.77
CA ARG A 383 7.26 14.82 15.16
C ARG A 383 5.90 15.48 15.31
N THR A 384 5.18 15.66 14.24
CA THR A 384 3.88 16.32 14.24
C THR A 384 2.76 15.30 14.34
N ILE A 385 1.85 15.50 15.27
CA ILE A 385 0.64 14.71 15.44
C ILE A 385 -0.54 15.60 15.08
N PHE A 386 -1.29 15.19 14.06
CA PHE A 386 -2.55 15.83 13.69
C PHE A 386 -3.69 15.07 14.35
N ILE A 387 -4.51 15.78 15.12
CA ILE A 387 -5.67 15.22 15.82
C ILE A 387 -6.93 15.64 15.08
N CYS A 388 -7.76 14.66 14.72
CA CYS A 388 -8.99 14.82 13.94
C CYS A 388 -8.81 15.61 12.63
N PRO A 389 -7.73 15.36 11.85
CA PRO A 389 -7.38 16.19 10.68
C PRO A 389 -8.40 16.12 9.54
N ALA A 390 -9.22 15.07 9.49
CA ALA A 390 -10.27 14.88 8.49
C ALA A 390 -11.54 14.24 9.11
N PHE A 391 -11.80 14.50 10.39
CA PHE A 391 -12.94 13.96 11.10
C PHE A 391 -14.06 15.01 11.21
N PRO A 392 -15.32 14.69 10.81
CA PRO A 392 -16.41 15.65 10.81
C PRO A 392 -16.65 16.30 12.17
N LYS A 393 -16.66 17.61 12.22
CA LYS A 393 -16.87 18.37 13.47
C LYS A 393 -18.20 18.05 14.17
N LYS A 394 -19.21 17.58 13.42
CA LYS A 394 -20.51 17.18 13.95
C LYS A 394 -20.54 15.78 14.55
N TRP A 395 -19.46 15.02 14.38
CA TRP A 395 -19.35 13.68 14.92
C TRP A 395 -18.62 13.70 16.25
N ASN A 396 -18.99 12.79 17.11
CA ASN A 396 -18.32 12.57 18.38
C ASN A 396 -17.36 11.39 18.25
N VAL A 397 -16.18 11.52 18.86
CA VAL A 397 -15.19 10.45 18.87
C VAL A 397 -14.44 10.41 20.19
N ALA A 398 -14.16 9.19 20.65
CA ALA A 398 -13.13 8.92 21.65
C ALA A 398 -12.24 7.82 21.09
N PHE A 399 -10.94 8.05 21.10
CA PHE A 399 -9.98 7.08 20.59
C PHE A 399 -8.73 7.00 21.45
N LYS A 400 -8.05 5.87 21.30
CA LYS A 400 -6.76 5.59 21.92
C LYS A 400 -5.90 4.90 20.88
N LEU A 401 -4.86 5.57 20.41
CA LEU A 401 -3.98 5.10 19.36
C LEU A 401 -2.52 5.34 19.75
N PHE A 402 -1.65 4.44 19.31
CA PHE A 402 -0.21 4.59 19.48
C PHE A 402 0.37 5.61 18.52
N VAL A 403 1.26 6.45 18.99
CA VAL A 403 2.08 7.38 18.20
C VAL A 403 3.43 6.74 17.88
N ASP A 404 3.98 6.05 18.84
CA ASP A 404 5.16 5.20 18.76
C ASP A 404 5.01 4.02 19.73
N ALA A 405 5.97 3.10 19.78
CA ALA A 405 5.88 1.91 20.60
C ALA A 405 5.78 2.18 22.13
N GLU A 406 6.10 3.39 22.57
CA GLU A 406 6.10 3.77 23.99
C GLU A 406 5.01 4.77 24.35
N THR A 407 4.35 5.38 23.36
CA THR A 407 3.48 6.53 23.58
C THR A 407 2.10 6.33 22.93
N ILE A 408 1.07 6.56 23.70
CA ILE A 408 -0.33 6.47 23.29
C ILE A 408 -0.95 7.88 23.35
N MET A 409 -1.69 8.23 22.30
CA MET A 409 -2.57 9.37 22.28
C MET A 409 -3.98 8.94 22.64
N GLU A 410 -4.55 9.54 23.69
CA GLU A 410 -5.94 9.36 24.11
C GLU A 410 -6.68 10.68 23.95
N VAL A 411 -7.76 10.65 23.16
CA VAL A 411 -8.48 11.87 22.78
C VAL A 411 -9.98 11.64 22.87
N LYS A 412 -10.67 12.67 23.39
CA LYS A 412 -12.12 12.78 23.35
C LYS A 412 -12.52 14.09 22.69
N CYS A 413 -13.32 14.02 21.64
CA CYS A 413 -13.85 15.16 20.92
C CYS A 413 -15.36 15.02 20.75
N GLU A 414 -16.11 16.07 21.15
CA GLU A 414 -17.55 16.13 21.03
C GLU A 414 -17.96 17.43 20.32
N ASN A 415 -18.73 17.31 19.24
CA ASN A 415 -19.18 18.46 18.42
C ASN A 415 -18.01 19.40 18.02
N GLY A 416 -16.87 18.84 17.64
CA GLY A 416 -15.69 19.60 17.26
C GLY A 416 -14.90 20.22 18.43
N ASN A 417 -15.32 20.00 19.67
CA ASN A 417 -14.62 20.48 20.85
C ASN A 417 -13.85 19.34 21.51
N PHE A 418 -12.56 19.56 21.71
CA PHE A 418 -11.73 18.61 22.44
C PHE A 418 -11.96 18.77 23.93
N SER A 419 -12.48 17.73 24.59
CA SER A 419 -12.72 17.72 26.04
C SER A 419 -11.57 17.07 26.81
N ASP A 420 -10.79 16.21 26.17
CA ASP A 420 -9.65 15.54 26.76
C ASP A 420 -8.63 15.18 25.67
N ILE A 421 -7.37 15.56 25.86
CA ILE A 421 -6.23 15.18 25.02
C ILE A 421 -5.10 14.79 25.97
N ARG A 422 -4.72 13.53 25.95
CA ARG A 422 -3.63 13.02 26.78
C ARG A 422 -2.63 12.21 25.96
N GLN A 423 -1.37 12.51 26.17
CA GLN A 423 -0.27 11.67 25.71
C GLN A 423 0.19 10.84 26.90
N ILE A 424 0.09 9.51 26.77
CA ILE A 424 0.29 8.58 27.89
C ILE A 424 1.42 7.63 27.51
N GLY A 425 2.43 7.49 28.38
CA GLY A 425 3.44 6.45 28.30
C GLY A 425 2.86 5.06 28.62
N LEU A 426 3.59 4.01 28.31
CA LEU A 426 3.16 2.61 28.62
C LEU A 426 3.00 2.35 30.12
N ASP A 427 3.67 3.14 30.98
CA ASP A 427 3.52 3.10 32.43
C ASP A 427 2.22 3.76 32.93
N GLY A 428 1.38 4.27 32.02
CA GLY A 428 0.13 4.95 32.32
C GLY A 428 0.27 6.39 32.77
N LYS A 429 1.49 6.97 32.75
CA LYS A 429 1.70 8.37 33.12
C LYS A 429 1.56 9.28 31.91
N VAL A 430 1.02 10.46 32.15
CA VAL A 430 0.98 11.51 31.14
C VAL A 430 2.42 11.94 30.81
N VAL A 431 2.75 11.95 29.53
CA VAL A 431 4.07 12.33 29.02
C VAL A 431 3.97 13.72 28.41
N ASP A 432 4.56 14.71 29.06
CA ASP A 432 4.75 16.03 28.48
C ASP A 432 5.96 15.96 27.51
N ARG A 433 5.69 15.78 26.23
CA ARG A 433 6.69 15.95 25.17
C ARG A 433 6.45 17.30 24.50
N TYR A 434 7.30 18.25 24.79
CA TYR A 434 7.40 19.53 24.09
C TYR A 434 8.24 19.42 22.83
#